data_8ba3e4a3594a143e684ea6d489ea68fb
#
_entry.id   8ba3e4a3594a143e684ea6d489ea68fb
#
_cell.length_a   1.000
_cell.length_b   1.000
_cell.length_c   1.000
_cell.angle_alpha   90.00
_cell.angle_beta   90.00
_cell.angle_gamma   90.00
#
_symmetry.space_group_name_H-M   'P 1'
#
loop_
_entity.id
_entity.type
_entity.pdbx_description
1 polymer ?
#
loop_
_entity_poly.entity_id
_entity_poly.type
_entity_poly.pdbx_seq_one_letter_code
_entity_poly.pdbx_strand_id
1 'polypeptide(L)' 'MIIKVLGTGCSKCQSLEKEIIKALAELNIAADIQKVTKMDEIMQYDVMMTPAFVINEKVKVAGRVPKVEELMKLIQEEI' A
#
# COMPACT_ATOMS: atom_id res chain seq x y z
N MET A 1 -9.25 -0.40 9.48
CA MET A 1 -8.58 0.10 8.26
C MET A 1 -8.00 -1.07 7.49
N ILE A 2 -8.26 -1.14 6.22
CA ILE A 2 -7.73 -2.20 5.35
C ILE A 2 -6.75 -1.56 4.38
N ILE A 3 -5.52 -2.05 4.39
CA ILE A 3 -4.46 -1.60 3.50
C ILE A 3 -4.12 -2.73 2.55
N LYS A 4 -4.04 -2.44 1.25
CA LYS A 4 -3.70 -3.44 0.25
C LYS A 4 -2.44 -3.02 -0.50
N VAL A 5 -1.57 -3.99 -0.74
CA VAL A 5 -0.37 -3.82 -1.57
C VAL A 5 -0.61 -4.60 -2.85
N LEU A 6 -0.71 -3.87 -3.96
CA LEU A 6 -0.96 -4.48 -5.27
C LEU A 6 0.37 -4.74 -5.97
N GLY A 7 0.60 -5.97 -6.36
CA GLY A 7 1.81 -6.33 -7.06
C GLY A 7 2.05 -7.83 -7.06
N THR A 8 2.92 -8.28 -7.95
CA THR A 8 3.16 -9.70 -8.17
C THR A 8 4.25 -10.29 -7.27
N GLY A 9 4.62 -9.60 -6.19
CA GLY A 9 5.60 -10.09 -5.24
C GLY A 9 7.04 -9.73 -5.55
N CYS A 10 7.25 -8.70 -6.36
CA CYS A 10 8.60 -8.24 -6.69
C CYS A 10 9.26 -7.57 -5.48
N SER A 11 10.56 -7.29 -5.59
CA SER A 11 11.32 -6.70 -4.49
C SER A 11 10.76 -5.34 -4.07
N LYS A 12 10.25 -4.54 -5.02
CA LYS A 12 9.64 -3.25 -4.71
C LYS A 12 8.34 -3.41 -3.93
N CYS A 13 7.56 -4.45 -4.23
CA CYS A 13 6.34 -4.74 -3.49
C CYS A 13 6.66 -5.09 -2.04
N GLN A 14 7.71 -5.86 -1.83
CA GLN A 14 8.17 -6.22 -0.49
C GLN A 14 8.68 -4.99 0.26
N SER A 15 9.40 -4.12 -0.43
CA SER A 15 9.89 -2.86 0.17
C SER A 15 8.74 -1.97 0.60
N LEU A 16 7.71 -1.86 -0.24
CA LEU A 16 6.52 -1.08 0.08
C LEU A 16 5.83 -1.61 1.34
N GLU A 17 5.68 -2.94 1.43
CA GLU A 17 5.07 -3.55 2.61
C GLU A 17 5.84 -3.21 3.87
N LYS A 18 7.18 -3.28 3.82
CA LYS A 18 8.02 -2.95 4.97
C LYS A 18 7.86 -1.51 5.39
N GLU A 19 7.80 -0.59 4.42
CA GLU A 19 7.63 0.82 4.72
C GLU A 19 6.25 1.10 5.32
N ILE A 20 5.21 0.39 4.87
CA ILE A 20 3.86 0.51 5.43
C ILE A 20 3.86 0.07 6.89
N ILE A 21 4.51 -1.05 7.19
CA ILE A 21 4.59 -1.57 8.57
C ILE A 21 5.27 -0.54 9.47
N LYS A 22 6.36 0.07 8.99
CA LYS A 22 7.07 1.10 9.76
C LYS A 22 6.17 2.32 10.01
N ALA A 23 5.44 2.75 8.98
CA ALA A 23 4.54 3.90 9.11
C ALA A 23 3.44 3.65 10.13
N LEU A 24 2.83 2.46 10.10
CA LEU A 24 1.80 2.09 11.06
C LEU A 24 2.35 2.03 12.48
N ALA A 25 3.57 1.53 12.64
CA ALA A 25 4.21 1.48 13.94
C ALA A 25 4.46 2.89 14.50
N GLU A 26 4.94 3.80 13.65
CA GLU A 26 5.18 5.18 14.05
C GLU A 26 3.88 5.90 14.45
N LEU A 27 2.79 5.59 13.78
CA LEU A 27 1.48 6.19 14.09
C LEU A 27 0.75 5.45 15.20
N ASN A 28 1.29 4.32 15.64
CA ASN A 28 0.66 3.46 16.65
C ASN A 28 -0.75 3.03 16.23
N ILE A 29 -0.89 2.65 14.96
CA ILE A 29 -2.17 2.24 14.38
C ILE A 29 -2.09 0.77 13.98
N ALA A 30 -3.14 0.01 14.30
CA ALA A 30 -3.29 -1.36 13.81
C ALA A 30 -4.15 -1.33 12.56
N ALA A 31 -3.69 -2.02 11.52
CA ALA A 31 -4.42 -2.13 10.26
C ALA A 31 -4.24 -3.53 9.69
N ASP A 32 -5.22 -3.95 8.89
CA ASP A 32 -5.13 -5.22 8.18
C ASP A 32 -4.41 -4.98 6.86
N ILE A 33 -3.26 -5.62 6.69
CA ILE A 33 -2.45 -5.49 5.46
C ILE A 33 -2.67 -6.74 4.61
N GLN A 34 -3.18 -6.53 3.41
CA GLN A 34 -3.44 -7.60 2.47
C GLN A 34 -2.59 -7.41 1.21
N LYS A 35 -2.12 -8.52 0.66
CA LYS A 35 -1.36 -8.50 -0.60
C LYS A 35 -2.28 -8.97 -1.71
N VAL A 36 -2.36 -8.18 -2.78
CA VAL A 36 -3.13 -8.53 -3.97
C VAL A 36 -2.13 -8.83 -5.08
N THR A 37 -1.99 -10.13 -5.40
CA THR A 37 -0.95 -10.58 -6.32
C THR A 37 -1.48 -11.03 -7.67
N LYS A 38 -2.78 -11.25 -7.79
CA LYS A 38 -3.38 -11.70 -9.04
C LYS A 38 -3.62 -10.50 -9.96
N MET A 39 -3.19 -10.62 -11.20
CA MET A 39 -3.25 -9.52 -12.15
C MET A 39 -4.68 -9.03 -12.39
N ASP A 40 -5.66 -9.94 -12.48
CA ASP A 40 -7.05 -9.56 -12.68
C ASP A 40 -7.61 -8.74 -11.53
N GLU A 41 -7.22 -9.06 -10.30
CA GLU A 41 -7.63 -8.29 -9.13
C GLU A 41 -6.95 -6.92 -9.09
N ILE A 42 -5.66 -6.88 -9.44
CA ILE A 42 -4.91 -5.63 -9.50
C ILE A 42 -5.55 -4.68 -10.51
N MET A 43 -5.94 -5.19 -11.67
CA MET A 43 -6.53 -4.39 -12.72
C MET A 43 -7.88 -3.78 -12.33
N GLN A 44 -8.58 -4.36 -11.37
CA GLN A 44 -9.85 -3.81 -10.89
C GLN A 44 -9.68 -2.46 -10.20
N TYR A 45 -8.45 -2.13 -9.79
CA TYR A 45 -8.15 -0.84 -9.15
C TYR A 45 -7.72 0.22 -10.16
N ASP A 46 -7.75 -0.09 -11.45
CA ASP A 46 -7.35 0.83 -12.53
C ASP A 46 -5.92 1.33 -12.41
N VAL A 47 -5.04 0.51 -11.82
CA VAL A 47 -3.62 0.88 -11.72
C VAL A 47 -2.89 0.35 -12.96
N MET A 48 -2.03 1.19 -13.51
CA MET A 48 -1.22 0.84 -14.68
C MET A 48 0.17 0.36 -14.29
N MET A 49 0.60 0.63 -13.07
CA MET A 49 1.94 0.31 -12.59
C MET A 49 1.89 -0.24 -11.20
N THR A 50 2.81 -1.16 -10.89
CA THR A 50 2.97 -1.72 -9.55
C THR A 50 4.38 -1.41 -9.05
N PRO A 51 4.62 -1.36 -7.74
CA PRO A 51 3.67 -1.62 -6.66
C PRO A 51 2.68 -0.49 -6.47
N ALA A 52 1.51 -0.78 -5.92
CA ALA A 52 0.51 0.22 -5.62
C ALA A 52 0.04 0.08 -4.18
N PHE A 53 -0.31 1.21 -3.58
CA PHE A 53 -0.73 1.29 -2.18
C PHE A 53 -2.19 1.74 -2.13
N VAL A 54 -3.03 0.93 -1.51
CA VAL A 54 -4.48 1.16 -1.42
C VAL A 54 -4.89 1.19 0.04
N ILE A 55 -5.70 2.19 0.41
CA ILE A 55 -6.28 2.27 1.76
C ILE A 55 -7.80 2.37 1.60
N ASN A 56 -8.53 1.46 2.24
CA ASN A 56 -10.00 1.45 2.23
C ASN A 56 -10.54 1.59 0.81
N GLU A 57 -9.98 0.81 -0.11
CA GLU A 57 -10.36 0.73 -1.53
C GLU A 57 -10.01 1.98 -2.35
N LYS A 58 -9.22 2.91 -1.78
CA LYS A 58 -8.75 4.09 -2.51
C LYS A 58 -7.28 3.91 -2.86
N VAL A 59 -6.95 4.03 -4.14
CA VAL A 59 -5.55 3.95 -4.59
C VAL A 59 -4.85 5.25 -4.22
N LYS A 60 -3.85 5.17 -3.36
CA LYS A 60 -3.11 6.34 -2.89
C LYS A 60 -1.81 6.58 -3.66
N VAL A 61 -1.13 5.50 -4.04
CA VAL A 61 0.15 5.57 -4.76
C VAL A 61 0.20 4.42 -5.75
N ALA A 62 0.74 4.66 -6.93
CA ALA A 62 0.96 3.61 -7.91
C ALA A 62 2.30 3.82 -8.61
N GLY A 63 3.04 2.73 -8.79
CA GLY A 63 4.27 2.74 -9.58
C GLY A 63 5.54 3.15 -8.85
N ARG A 64 5.48 3.34 -7.52
CA ARG A 64 6.66 3.69 -6.74
C ARG A 64 6.53 3.26 -5.29
N VAL A 65 7.64 3.28 -4.57
CA VAL A 65 7.68 2.96 -3.13
C VAL A 65 7.84 4.29 -2.38
N PRO A 66 6.77 4.80 -1.74
CA PRO A 66 6.90 6.03 -0.96
C PRO A 66 7.70 5.81 0.32
N LYS A 67 8.24 6.87 0.85
CA LYS A 67 8.95 6.82 2.12
C LYS A 67 7.96 6.80 3.28
N VAL A 68 8.46 6.42 4.47
CA VAL A 68 7.63 6.31 5.67
C VAL A 68 6.86 7.61 5.95
N GLU A 69 7.50 8.76 5.79
CA GLU A 69 6.88 10.06 6.06
C GLU A 69 5.67 10.30 5.15
N GLU A 70 5.79 9.96 3.88
CA GLU A 70 4.68 10.11 2.94
C GLU A 70 3.54 9.12 3.27
N LEU A 71 3.90 7.88 3.59
CA LEU A 71 2.91 6.87 3.98
C LEU A 71 2.15 7.29 5.23
N MET A 72 2.83 7.87 6.20
CA MET A 72 2.19 8.35 7.41
C MET A 72 1.13 9.41 7.09
N LYS A 73 1.43 10.33 6.20
CA LYS A 73 0.47 11.36 5.78
C LYS A 73 -0.74 10.73 5.09
N LEU A 74 -0.50 9.80 4.17
CA LEU A 74 -1.57 9.15 3.42
C LEU A 74 -2.48 8.34 4.34
N ILE A 75 -1.90 7.67 5.32
CA ILE A 75 -2.67 6.89 6.29
C ILE A 75 -3.50 7.82 7.18
N GLN A 76 -2.93 8.93 7.61
CA GLN A 76 -3.63 9.91 8.45
C GLN A 76 -4.83 10.54 7.74
N GLU A 77 -4.78 10.66 6.42
CA GLU A 77 -5.89 11.17 5.63
C GLU A 77 -7.14 10.30 5.73
N GLU A 78 -6.97 9.02 6.06
CA GLU A 78 -8.06 8.06 6.12
C GLU A 78 -8.51 7.71 7.54
N ILE A 79 -8.01 8.41 8.52
CA ILE A 79 -8.41 8.21 9.93
C ILE A 79 -9.60 9.08 10.27
#